data_22bd724e50d368a7e61fb710ee0a2d28
#
_entry.id   22bd724e50d368a7e61fb710ee0a2d28
#
_cell.length_a   1.000
_cell.length_b   1.000
_cell.length_c   1.000
_cell.angle_alpha   90.00
_cell.angle_beta   90.00
_cell.angle_gamma   90.00
#
_symmetry.space_group_name_H-M   'P 1'
#
loop_
_entity.id
_entity.type
_entity.pdbx_description
1 polymer ?
#
loop_
_entity_poly.entity_id
_entity_poly.type
_entity_poly.pdbx_seq_one_letter_code
_entity_poly.pdbx_strand_id
1 'polypeptide(L)'
;MSKVLSYIITPIFFLAFGLCLAIFHPLQWLGLKLFGYIGLKKVVSVLNWSLMRCTNILGTTYRFTNPYTIPKNRPLIVVTNHQSMYDIPPLIWYMRKNHPKFVSKKELGKGIPSVSFNLVHGGSVLIDRKDAKASLMEIAKLGSYIEKHNRTAVIFPEGTRSRDGHPKPFKPMGLKMLLKKAPSALIVPISINNSWKLVRYGKFPMGLGAKVSFDVHEPIENKGNIDELIAKTEAAVVSGINSFK
;
A
#
# COMPACT_ATOMS: atom_id res chain seq x y z
N MET A 1 -22.30 -15.33 5.77
CA MET A 1 -23.11 -14.09 5.92
C MET A 1 -23.76 -13.79 4.58
N SER A 2 -25.05 -13.49 4.55
CA SER A 2 -25.81 -13.33 3.32
C SER A 2 -25.43 -12.03 2.58
N LYS A 3 -25.48 -12.05 1.24
CA LYS A 3 -25.31 -10.87 0.39
C LYS A 3 -26.34 -9.77 0.73
N VAL A 4 -27.53 -10.16 1.22
CA VAL A 4 -28.58 -9.24 1.65
C VAL A 4 -28.09 -8.35 2.81
N LEU A 5 -27.45 -8.92 3.83
CA LEU A 5 -26.88 -8.13 4.95
C LEU A 5 -25.81 -7.15 4.47
N SER A 6 -25.09 -7.48 3.40
CA SER A 6 -24.09 -6.58 2.81
C SER A 6 -24.72 -5.27 2.30
N TYR A 7 -25.93 -5.31 1.75
CA TYR A 7 -26.62 -4.10 1.26
C TYR A 7 -27.00 -3.14 2.41
N ILE A 8 -27.28 -3.66 3.60
CA ILE A 8 -27.64 -2.87 4.78
C ILE A 8 -26.38 -2.27 5.43
N ILE A 9 -25.31 -3.06 5.57
CA ILE A 9 -24.11 -2.63 6.30
C ILE A 9 -23.20 -1.73 5.44
N THR A 10 -23.18 -1.92 4.12
CA THR A 10 -22.28 -1.16 3.22
C THR A 10 -22.51 0.35 3.27
N PRO A 11 -23.74 0.91 3.27
CA PRO A 11 -23.97 2.33 3.43
C PRO A 11 -23.40 2.91 4.72
N ILE A 12 -23.54 2.19 5.84
CA ILE A 12 -23.00 2.58 7.16
C ILE A 12 -21.47 2.65 7.10
N PHE A 13 -20.86 1.64 6.49
CA PHE A 13 -19.42 1.61 6.25
C PHE A 13 -18.96 2.81 5.40
N PHE A 14 -19.63 3.09 4.27
CA PHE A 14 -19.25 4.20 3.40
C PHE A 14 -19.43 5.56 4.07
N LEU A 15 -20.48 5.72 4.87
CA LEU A 15 -20.66 6.95 5.67
C LEU A 15 -19.51 7.12 6.66
N ALA A 16 -19.20 6.10 7.45
CA ALA A 16 -18.10 6.15 8.42
C ALA A 16 -16.74 6.40 7.75
N PHE A 17 -16.48 5.71 6.63
CA PHE A 17 -15.24 5.86 5.87
C PHE A 17 -15.12 7.26 5.25
N GLY A 18 -16.20 7.78 4.67
CA GLY A 18 -16.25 9.12 4.09
C GLY A 18 -16.08 10.22 5.14
N LEU A 19 -16.79 10.12 6.28
CA LEU A 19 -16.60 11.03 7.41
C LEU A 19 -15.17 11.00 7.94
N CYS A 20 -14.57 9.82 8.06
CA CYS A 20 -13.17 9.70 8.47
C CYS A 20 -12.25 10.46 7.49
N LEU A 21 -12.41 10.30 6.17
CA LEU A 21 -11.62 11.05 5.19
C LEU A 21 -11.84 12.57 5.29
N ALA A 22 -13.07 13.01 5.49
CA ALA A 22 -13.43 14.43 5.59
C ALA A 22 -12.82 15.09 6.85
N ILE A 23 -12.95 14.43 8.00
CA ILE A 23 -12.43 14.93 9.29
C ILE A 23 -10.90 15.01 9.27
N PHE A 24 -10.24 13.99 8.74
CA PHE A 24 -8.77 13.97 8.70
C PHE A 24 -8.17 14.91 7.65
N HIS A 25 -8.95 15.41 6.69
CA HIS A 25 -8.44 16.32 5.67
C HIS A 25 -7.89 17.64 6.27
N PRO A 26 -8.66 18.42 7.04
CA PRO A 26 -8.14 19.61 7.70
C PRO A 26 -7.05 19.28 8.73
N LEU A 27 -7.13 18.15 9.41
CA LEU A 27 -6.11 17.73 10.37
C LEU A 27 -4.76 17.48 9.69
N GLN A 28 -4.75 16.90 8.47
CA GLN A 28 -3.52 16.74 7.68
C GLN A 28 -2.92 18.09 7.29
N TRP A 29 -3.76 19.04 6.83
CA TRP A 29 -3.33 20.38 6.49
C TRP A 29 -2.72 21.08 7.72
N LEU A 30 -3.39 21.03 8.87
CA LEU A 30 -2.92 21.60 10.13
C LEU A 30 -1.62 20.92 10.59
N GLY A 31 -1.56 19.59 10.54
CA GLY A 31 -0.38 18.82 10.91
C GLY A 31 0.84 19.19 10.05
N LEU A 32 0.62 19.37 8.73
CA LEU A 32 1.67 19.81 7.81
C LEU A 32 2.13 21.25 8.12
N LYS A 33 1.17 22.16 8.34
CA LYS A 33 1.46 23.59 8.57
C LYS A 33 2.18 23.84 9.89
N LEU A 34 1.78 23.17 10.97
CA LEU A 34 2.35 23.40 12.31
C LEU A 34 3.62 22.59 12.59
N PHE A 35 3.69 21.36 12.08
CA PHE A 35 4.75 20.41 12.44
C PHE A 35 5.46 19.81 11.22
N GLY A 36 5.24 20.38 10.04
CA GLY A 36 5.86 19.93 8.80
C GLY A 36 5.52 18.46 8.46
N TYR A 37 6.45 17.83 7.77
CA TYR A 37 6.29 16.44 7.33
C TYR A 37 5.99 15.44 8.47
N ILE A 38 6.60 15.64 9.65
CA ILE A 38 6.39 14.71 10.78
C ILE A 38 4.96 14.80 11.32
N GLY A 39 4.40 16.03 11.36
CA GLY A 39 2.99 16.23 11.72
C GLY A 39 2.05 15.56 10.73
N LEU A 40 2.24 15.81 9.43
CA LEU A 40 1.47 15.16 8.37
C LEU A 40 1.54 13.63 8.51
N LYS A 41 2.74 13.05 8.65
CA LYS A 41 2.95 11.61 8.79
C LYS A 41 2.18 11.02 9.97
N LYS A 42 2.21 11.69 11.13
CA LYS A 42 1.47 11.22 12.33
C LYS A 42 -0.03 11.19 12.05
N VAL A 43 -0.59 12.27 11.51
CA VAL A 43 -2.01 12.36 11.16
C VAL A 43 -2.39 11.30 10.12
N VAL A 44 -1.59 11.12 9.08
CA VAL A 44 -1.81 10.07 8.06
C VAL A 44 -1.78 8.67 8.68
N SER A 45 -0.90 8.42 9.64
CA SER A 45 -0.84 7.12 10.31
C SER A 45 -2.13 6.84 11.10
N VAL A 46 -2.62 7.83 11.86
CA VAL A 46 -3.88 7.70 12.63
C VAL A 46 -5.07 7.59 11.69
N LEU A 47 -5.13 8.37 10.61
CA LEU A 47 -6.16 8.23 9.57
C LEU A 47 -6.23 6.77 9.08
N ASN A 48 -5.11 6.18 8.69
CA ASN A 48 -5.13 4.83 8.13
C ASN A 48 -5.51 3.76 9.16
N TRP A 49 -5.14 3.94 10.42
CA TRP A 49 -5.67 3.14 11.52
C TRP A 49 -7.19 3.27 11.64
N SER A 50 -7.73 4.50 11.60
CA SER A 50 -9.17 4.77 11.64
C SER A 50 -9.90 4.16 10.44
N LEU A 51 -9.34 4.24 9.23
CA LEU A 51 -9.92 3.60 8.04
C LEU A 51 -9.98 2.07 8.17
N MET A 52 -8.97 1.45 8.81
CA MET A 52 -9.04 0.02 9.17
C MET A 52 -10.17 -0.25 10.17
N ARG A 53 -10.41 0.65 11.15
CA ARG A 53 -11.54 0.52 12.08
C ARG A 53 -12.89 0.65 11.36
N CYS A 54 -13.01 1.54 10.37
CA CYS A 54 -14.22 1.59 9.54
C CYS A 54 -14.51 0.24 8.85
N THR A 55 -13.49 -0.45 8.34
CA THR A 55 -13.72 -1.78 7.73
C THR A 55 -14.14 -2.86 8.73
N ASN A 56 -13.93 -2.66 10.05
CA ASN A 56 -14.46 -3.59 11.05
C ASN A 56 -16.00 -3.58 11.09
N ILE A 57 -16.68 -2.50 10.64
CA ILE A 57 -18.14 -2.44 10.45
C ILE A 57 -18.59 -3.57 9.49
N LEU A 58 -17.75 -3.88 8.49
CA LEU A 58 -17.97 -5.00 7.57
C LEU A 58 -17.58 -6.37 8.17
N GLY A 59 -17.20 -6.44 9.45
CA GLY A 59 -16.66 -7.65 10.08
C GLY A 59 -15.25 -8.02 9.59
N THR A 60 -14.55 -7.11 8.96
CA THR A 60 -13.19 -7.34 8.47
C THR A 60 -12.20 -7.35 9.64
N THR A 61 -11.27 -8.30 9.64
CA THR A 61 -10.14 -8.36 10.59
C THR A 61 -8.82 -8.34 9.85
N TYR A 62 -7.77 -7.84 10.52
CA TYR A 62 -6.43 -7.75 9.97
C TYR A 62 -5.43 -8.49 10.83
N ARG A 63 -4.57 -9.29 10.20
CA ARG A 63 -3.39 -9.88 10.79
C ARG A 63 -2.15 -9.40 10.02
N PHE A 64 -1.16 -8.92 10.73
CA PHE A 64 0.15 -8.56 10.17
C PHE A 64 1.22 -9.40 10.87
N THR A 65 1.81 -10.33 10.13
CA THR A 65 2.85 -11.25 10.64
C THR A 65 4.21 -10.76 10.14
N ASN A 66 5.08 -10.44 11.06
CA ASN A 66 6.46 -10.06 10.75
C ASN A 66 7.43 -10.73 11.73
N PRO A 67 8.04 -11.86 11.36
CA PRO A 67 9.03 -12.54 12.21
C PRO A 67 10.44 -11.92 12.10
N TYR A 68 10.63 -10.91 11.24
CA TYR A 68 11.94 -10.34 10.95
C TYR A 68 12.12 -8.96 11.56
N THR A 69 13.37 -8.59 11.85
CA THR A 69 13.73 -7.23 12.27
C THR A 69 13.90 -6.34 11.05
N ILE A 70 12.96 -5.42 10.85
CA ILE A 70 13.03 -4.43 9.75
C ILE A 70 13.75 -3.17 10.27
N PRO A 71 14.89 -2.79 9.67
CA PRO A 71 15.65 -1.62 10.10
C PRO A 71 14.87 -0.33 9.90
N LYS A 72 15.02 0.65 10.83
CA LYS A 72 14.33 1.94 10.75
C LYS A 72 15.12 3.02 10.00
N ASN A 73 16.44 2.91 10.02
CA ASN A 73 17.35 3.92 9.47
C ASN A 73 18.03 3.44 8.19
N ARG A 74 17.27 2.77 7.35
CA ARG A 74 17.72 2.25 6.06
C ARG A 74 16.59 2.41 5.04
N PRO A 75 16.89 2.73 3.76
CA PRO A 75 15.88 2.71 2.72
C PRO A 75 15.31 1.30 2.55
N LEU A 76 14.00 1.21 2.33
CA LEU A 76 13.30 -0.05 2.09
C LEU A 76 12.54 0.01 0.78
N ILE A 77 12.46 -1.13 0.11
CA ILE A 77 11.56 -1.36 -1.02
C ILE A 77 10.62 -2.49 -0.62
N VAL A 78 9.39 -2.14 -0.21
CA VAL A 78 8.34 -3.11 0.06
C VAL A 78 7.71 -3.52 -1.27
N VAL A 79 7.75 -4.80 -1.55
CA VAL A 79 7.19 -5.41 -2.76
C VAL A 79 6.07 -6.34 -2.36
N THR A 80 4.88 -6.14 -2.93
CA THR A 80 3.69 -6.90 -2.53
C THR A 80 2.73 -7.11 -3.70
N ASN A 81 1.93 -8.17 -3.67
CA ASN A 81 0.78 -8.35 -4.54
C ASN A 81 -0.32 -7.33 -4.22
N HIS A 82 -1.27 -7.14 -5.11
CA HIS A 82 -2.32 -6.12 -4.97
C HIS A 82 -3.70 -6.72 -5.20
N GLN A 83 -4.56 -6.72 -4.20
CA GLN A 83 -5.89 -7.31 -4.27
C GLN A 83 -7.01 -6.26 -4.21
N SER A 84 -6.86 -5.21 -3.40
CA SER A 84 -7.88 -4.17 -3.28
C SER A 84 -7.29 -2.80 -2.91
N MET A 85 -8.12 -1.75 -2.94
CA MET A 85 -7.70 -0.44 -2.43
C MET A 85 -7.49 -0.46 -0.90
N TYR A 86 -8.05 -1.44 -0.22
CA TYR A 86 -7.95 -1.63 1.23
C TYR A 86 -6.64 -2.29 1.68
N ASP A 87 -5.73 -2.59 0.73
CA ASP A 87 -4.35 -2.99 1.03
C ASP A 87 -3.52 -1.84 1.62
N ILE A 88 -3.86 -0.59 1.23
CA ILE A 88 -3.06 0.59 1.53
C ILE A 88 -3.09 0.97 3.02
N PRO A 89 -4.26 1.09 3.69
CA PRO A 89 -4.33 1.50 5.09
C PRO A 89 -3.50 0.61 6.04
N PRO A 90 -3.57 -0.74 5.97
CA PRO A 90 -2.73 -1.59 6.80
C PRO A 90 -1.24 -1.42 6.53
N LEU A 91 -0.82 -1.32 5.25
CA LEU A 91 0.60 -1.10 4.92
C LEU A 91 1.12 0.21 5.52
N ILE A 92 0.34 1.31 5.43
CA ILE A 92 0.72 2.58 6.05
C ILE A 92 0.81 2.44 7.57
N TRP A 93 -0.18 1.81 8.22
CA TRP A 93 -0.22 1.68 9.66
C TRP A 93 0.90 0.79 10.21
N TYR A 94 1.06 -0.41 9.67
CA TYR A 94 2.05 -1.36 10.17
C TYR A 94 3.48 -0.92 9.86
N MET A 95 3.71 -0.30 8.67
CA MET A 95 5.03 0.22 8.26
C MET A 95 5.24 1.70 8.64
N ARG A 96 4.41 2.31 9.50
CA ARG A 96 4.48 3.75 9.83
C ARG A 96 5.81 4.23 10.39
N LYS A 97 6.58 3.34 11.02
CA LYS A 97 7.92 3.65 11.53
C LYS A 97 8.96 3.82 10.41
N ASN A 98 8.71 3.21 9.27
CA ASN A 98 9.57 3.21 8.08
C ASN A 98 9.11 4.18 6.98
N HIS A 99 8.15 5.05 7.26
CA HIS A 99 7.71 6.13 6.37
C HIS A 99 7.29 5.67 4.96
N PRO A 100 6.28 4.79 4.79
CA PRO A 100 5.91 4.23 3.49
C PRO A 100 5.39 5.29 2.52
N LYS A 101 5.85 5.20 1.26
CA LYS A 101 5.48 6.02 0.11
C LYS A 101 5.06 5.11 -1.03
N PHE A 102 4.07 5.53 -1.80
CA PHE A 102 3.44 4.68 -2.80
C PHE A 102 3.65 5.19 -4.21
N VAL A 103 3.69 4.26 -5.14
CA VAL A 103 3.51 4.54 -6.56
C VAL A 103 2.01 4.49 -6.84
N SER A 104 1.40 5.62 -7.07
CA SER A 104 -0.06 5.76 -7.18
C SER A 104 -0.47 6.32 -8.55
N LYS A 105 -1.74 6.10 -8.94
CA LYS A 105 -2.29 6.68 -10.16
C LYS A 105 -2.42 8.20 -10.06
N LYS A 106 -2.13 8.93 -11.14
CA LYS A 106 -2.21 10.39 -11.24
C LYS A 106 -3.58 10.94 -10.85
N GLU A 107 -4.65 10.24 -11.25
CA GLU A 107 -6.02 10.66 -10.97
C GLU A 107 -6.35 10.70 -9.47
N LEU A 108 -5.63 9.91 -8.64
CA LEU A 108 -5.81 9.92 -7.18
C LEU A 108 -5.23 11.16 -6.51
N GLY A 109 -4.43 11.95 -7.23
CA GLY A 109 -3.87 13.21 -6.73
C GLY A 109 -4.89 14.35 -6.61
N LYS A 110 -6.14 14.16 -7.03
CA LYS A 110 -7.19 15.19 -7.01
C LYS A 110 -8.52 14.62 -6.53
N GLY A 111 -9.31 15.45 -5.84
CA GLY A 111 -10.74 15.20 -5.58
C GLY A 111 -11.11 14.25 -4.46
N ILE A 112 -10.15 13.57 -3.81
CA ILE A 112 -10.45 12.65 -2.70
C ILE A 112 -9.89 13.25 -1.41
N PRO A 113 -10.76 13.72 -0.48
CA PRO A 113 -10.30 14.26 0.81
C PRO A 113 -9.29 13.33 1.50
N SER A 114 -8.32 13.91 2.17
CA SER A 114 -7.22 13.21 2.86
C SER A 114 -6.29 12.39 1.95
N VAL A 115 -6.83 11.60 1.01
CA VAL A 115 -6.04 10.74 0.12
C VAL A 115 -5.21 11.57 -0.84
N SER A 116 -5.86 12.46 -1.61
CA SER A 116 -5.17 13.33 -2.57
C SER A 116 -4.13 14.22 -1.89
N PHE A 117 -4.49 14.80 -0.75
CA PHE A 117 -3.58 15.64 0.03
C PHE A 117 -2.33 14.88 0.48
N ASN A 118 -2.50 13.67 1.04
CA ASN A 118 -1.36 12.84 1.42
C ASN A 118 -0.49 12.43 0.22
N LEU A 119 -1.10 12.07 -0.91
CA LEU A 119 -0.34 11.66 -2.10
C LEU A 119 0.51 12.80 -2.65
N VAL A 120 -0.01 14.05 -2.64
CA VAL A 120 0.72 15.23 -3.14
C VAL A 120 1.79 15.71 -2.16
N HIS A 121 1.48 15.77 -0.86
CA HIS A 121 2.36 16.37 0.15
C HIS A 121 3.15 15.35 0.98
N GLY A 122 2.78 14.08 0.92
CA GLY A 122 3.36 13.02 1.74
C GLY A 122 4.63 12.39 1.17
N GLY A 123 5.06 12.73 -0.06
CA GLY A 123 6.25 12.18 -0.72
C GLY A 123 6.01 10.88 -1.50
N SER A 124 4.75 10.53 -1.79
CA SER A 124 4.39 9.50 -2.78
C SER A 124 4.52 10.05 -4.20
N VAL A 125 4.62 9.17 -5.20
CA VAL A 125 4.68 9.58 -6.61
C VAL A 125 3.41 9.21 -7.35
N LEU A 126 3.02 10.09 -8.27
CA LEU A 126 1.83 9.97 -9.09
C LEU A 126 2.24 9.67 -10.53
N ILE A 127 1.81 8.53 -11.05
CA ILE A 127 2.16 8.06 -12.40
C ILE A 127 0.96 8.05 -13.33
N ASP A 128 1.21 8.42 -14.58
CA ASP A 128 0.28 8.17 -15.67
C ASP A 128 0.62 6.82 -16.32
N ARG A 129 -0.21 5.81 -16.09
CA ARG A 129 0.04 4.46 -16.61
C ARG A 129 -0.01 4.35 -18.14
N LYS A 130 -0.48 5.39 -18.83
CA LYS A 130 -0.47 5.47 -20.29
C LYS A 130 0.87 5.96 -20.82
N ASP A 131 1.63 6.70 -20.00
CA ASP A 131 2.97 7.17 -20.32
C ASP A 131 4.01 6.37 -19.50
N ALA A 132 4.55 5.32 -20.11
CA ALA A 132 5.53 4.45 -19.47
C ALA A 132 6.84 5.20 -19.14
N LYS A 133 7.30 6.11 -20.01
CA LYS A 133 8.53 6.87 -19.82
C LYS A 133 8.41 7.84 -18.65
N ALA A 134 7.36 8.66 -18.62
CA ALA A 134 7.10 9.57 -17.52
C ALA A 134 6.90 8.80 -16.19
N SER A 135 6.18 7.68 -16.23
CA SER A 135 5.99 6.82 -15.06
C SER A 135 7.32 6.30 -14.48
N LEU A 136 8.25 5.85 -15.32
CA LEU A 136 9.57 5.40 -14.89
C LEU A 136 10.41 6.54 -14.32
N MET A 137 10.28 7.77 -14.84
CA MET A 137 10.95 8.94 -14.27
C MET A 137 10.44 9.26 -12.86
N GLU A 138 9.14 9.21 -12.62
CA GLU A 138 8.58 9.43 -11.29
C GLU A 138 9.00 8.31 -10.30
N ILE A 139 9.04 7.06 -10.74
CA ILE A 139 9.54 5.95 -9.94
C ILE A 139 11.04 6.13 -9.62
N ALA A 140 11.84 6.63 -10.57
CA ALA A 140 13.25 6.95 -10.33
C ALA A 140 13.41 8.04 -9.28
N LYS A 141 12.59 9.10 -9.31
CA LYS A 141 12.57 10.15 -8.27
C LYS A 141 12.25 9.56 -6.90
N LEU A 142 11.26 8.66 -6.82
CA LEU A 142 10.93 7.97 -5.57
C LEU A 142 12.11 7.13 -5.07
N GLY A 143 12.79 6.40 -5.94
CA GLY A 143 13.97 5.62 -5.60
C GLY A 143 15.07 6.50 -4.99
N SER A 144 15.44 7.61 -5.65
CA SER A 144 16.42 8.56 -5.13
C SER A 144 15.97 9.23 -3.81
N TYR A 145 14.65 9.49 -3.67
CA TYR A 145 14.09 10.07 -2.46
C TYR A 145 14.19 9.11 -1.26
N ILE A 146 13.85 7.83 -1.42
CA ILE A 146 13.96 6.87 -0.32
C ILE A 146 15.41 6.61 0.06
N GLU A 147 16.31 6.56 -0.90
CA GLU A 147 17.75 6.43 -0.67
C GLU A 147 18.28 7.58 0.19
N LYS A 148 17.98 8.83 -0.21
CA LYS A 148 18.43 10.03 0.49
C LYS A 148 17.88 10.17 1.91
N HIS A 149 16.65 9.71 2.16
CA HIS A 149 15.93 10.00 3.41
C HIS A 149 15.67 8.78 4.29
N ASN A 150 16.24 7.62 3.98
CA ASN A 150 16.01 6.36 4.70
C ASN A 150 14.50 6.06 4.86
N ARG A 151 13.75 6.05 3.74
CA ARG A 151 12.31 5.84 3.73
C ARG A 151 11.96 4.58 2.95
N THR A 152 10.67 4.28 2.89
CA THR A 152 10.17 3.07 2.21
C THR A 152 9.42 3.44 0.94
N ALA A 153 9.79 2.84 -0.20
CA ALA A 153 8.92 2.75 -1.36
C ALA A 153 8.07 1.49 -1.27
N VAL A 154 6.77 1.61 -1.49
CA VAL A 154 5.85 0.48 -1.61
C VAL A 154 5.42 0.38 -3.06
N ILE A 155 5.68 -0.76 -3.67
CA ILE A 155 5.33 -1.03 -5.06
C ILE A 155 4.50 -2.31 -5.18
N PHE A 156 3.49 -2.25 -6.07
CA PHE A 156 2.68 -3.38 -6.52
C PHE A 156 3.07 -3.73 -7.96
N PRO A 157 4.05 -4.64 -8.18
CA PRO A 157 4.61 -4.86 -9.52
C PRO A 157 3.62 -5.45 -10.51
N GLU A 158 2.53 -6.06 -10.04
CA GLU A 158 1.43 -6.52 -10.90
C GLU A 158 0.82 -5.39 -11.76
N GLY A 159 0.96 -4.13 -11.30
CA GLY A 159 0.45 -2.94 -11.98
C GLY A 159 -1.07 -2.81 -11.97
N THR A 160 -1.81 -3.79 -11.50
CA THR A 160 -3.27 -3.78 -11.36
C THR A 160 -3.70 -4.71 -10.23
N ARG A 161 -4.93 -4.58 -9.76
CA ARG A 161 -5.47 -5.43 -8.69
C ARG A 161 -5.89 -6.79 -9.21
N SER A 162 -5.63 -7.83 -8.43
CA SER A 162 -6.26 -9.14 -8.55
C SER A 162 -7.62 -9.08 -7.83
N ARG A 163 -8.70 -9.41 -8.53
CA ARG A 163 -10.07 -9.34 -7.97
C ARG A 163 -10.58 -10.66 -7.42
N ASP A 164 -9.81 -11.69 -7.59
CA ASP A 164 -10.11 -13.09 -7.24
C ASP A 164 -9.08 -13.68 -6.27
N GLY A 165 -8.04 -12.90 -5.94
CA GLY A 165 -6.96 -13.32 -5.06
C GLY A 165 -5.79 -13.98 -5.78
N HIS A 166 -5.91 -14.32 -7.06
CA HIS A 166 -4.80 -14.91 -7.83
C HIS A 166 -3.75 -13.86 -8.15
N PRO A 167 -2.46 -14.09 -7.85
CA PRO A 167 -1.40 -13.16 -8.17
C PRO A 167 -1.21 -13.06 -9.69
N LYS A 168 -0.83 -11.87 -10.16
CA LYS A 168 -0.46 -11.64 -11.55
C LYS A 168 1.07 -11.55 -11.67
N PRO A 169 1.64 -11.93 -12.83
CA PRO A 169 3.07 -11.80 -13.05
C PRO A 169 3.56 -10.38 -12.82
N PHE A 170 4.73 -10.24 -12.23
CA PHE A 170 5.34 -8.94 -11.97
C PHE A 170 5.77 -8.26 -13.28
N LYS A 171 5.48 -6.97 -13.39
CA LYS A 171 6.03 -6.09 -14.41
C LYS A 171 7.36 -5.54 -13.88
N PRO A 172 8.50 -5.97 -14.40
CA PRO A 172 9.79 -5.76 -13.74
C PRO A 172 10.28 -4.31 -13.75
N MET A 173 9.89 -3.51 -14.75
CA MET A 173 10.53 -2.22 -15.04
C MET A 173 10.47 -1.23 -13.88
N GLY A 174 9.34 -1.13 -13.17
CA GLY A 174 9.19 -0.23 -12.03
C GLY A 174 10.07 -0.65 -10.85
N LEU A 175 10.10 -1.94 -10.54
CA LEU A 175 10.94 -2.49 -9.48
C LEU A 175 12.42 -2.37 -9.85
N LYS A 176 12.80 -2.67 -11.10
CA LYS A 176 14.15 -2.47 -11.64
C LYS A 176 14.66 -1.04 -11.43
N MET A 177 13.78 -0.06 -11.70
CA MET A 177 14.11 1.34 -11.52
C MET A 177 14.34 1.70 -10.05
N LEU A 178 13.49 1.22 -9.13
CA LEU A 178 13.67 1.44 -7.68
C LEU A 178 14.99 0.83 -7.19
N LEU A 179 15.28 -0.43 -7.56
CA LEU A 179 16.51 -1.12 -7.17
C LEU A 179 17.77 -0.37 -7.64
N LYS A 180 17.76 0.14 -8.87
CA LYS A 180 18.88 0.94 -9.41
C LYS A 180 19.06 2.29 -8.71
N LYS A 181 17.96 2.94 -8.29
CA LYS A 181 17.98 4.29 -7.69
C LYS A 181 18.08 4.30 -6.18
N ALA A 182 17.89 3.15 -5.55
CA ALA A 182 18.06 2.95 -4.12
C ALA A 182 18.96 1.72 -3.85
N PRO A 183 20.26 1.80 -4.18
CA PRO A 183 21.17 0.66 -4.12
C PRO A 183 21.41 0.14 -2.70
N SER A 184 21.28 0.97 -1.67
CA SER A 184 21.41 0.54 -0.26
C SER A 184 20.10 0.00 0.33
N ALA A 185 19.01 0.01 -0.43
CA ALA A 185 17.70 -0.41 0.07
C ALA A 185 17.66 -1.90 0.36
N LEU A 186 16.95 -2.25 1.46
CA LEU A 186 16.56 -3.62 1.75
C LEU A 186 15.20 -3.92 1.09
N ILE A 187 15.11 -5.01 0.35
CA ILE A 187 13.86 -5.46 -0.26
C ILE A 187 13.07 -6.22 0.81
N VAL A 188 11.81 -5.87 0.99
CA VAL A 188 10.90 -6.51 1.95
C VAL A 188 9.69 -7.06 1.21
N PRO A 189 9.68 -8.36 0.87
CA PRO A 189 8.54 -8.99 0.24
C PRO A 189 7.40 -9.16 1.25
N ILE A 190 6.16 -8.85 0.86
CA ILE A 190 4.96 -9.02 1.70
C ILE A 190 3.85 -9.67 0.87
N SER A 191 3.28 -10.75 1.37
CA SER A 191 2.08 -11.36 0.77
C SER A 191 0.82 -10.80 1.41
N ILE A 192 -0.15 -10.40 0.58
CA ILE A 192 -1.47 -9.95 1.01
C ILE A 192 -2.50 -10.99 0.63
N ASN A 193 -3.30 -11.42 1.61
CA ASN A 193 -4.34 -12.42 1.42
C ASN A 193 -5.73 -11.87 1.78
N ASN A 194 -6.72 -12.30 1.02
CA ASN A 194 -8.16 -12.11 1.27
C ASN A 194 -8.68 -10.67 1.21
N SER A 195 -7.89 -9.65 0.89
CA SER A 195 -8.42 -8.28 0.83
C SER A 195 -9.35 -8.07 -0.39
N TRP A 196 -9.21 -8.89 -1.45
CA TRP A 196 -10.15 -8.92 -2.58
C TRP A 196 -11.58 -9.28 -2.15
N LYS A 197 -11.73 -10.04 -1.06
CA LYS A 197 -13.04 -10.43 -0.52
C LYS A 197 -13.89 -9.24 -0.08
N LEU A 198 -13.26 -8.11 0.27
CA LEU A 198 -13.97 -6.86 0.55
C LEU A 198 -14.71 -6.30 -0.66
N VAL A 199 -14.20 -6.55 -1.86
CA VAL A 199 -14.76 -6.05 -3.13
C VAL A 199 -15.25 -7.17 -4.06
N ARG A 200 -15.50 -8.36 -3.51
CA ARG A 200 -15.91 -9.56 -4.27
C ARG A 200 -17.20 -9.39 -5.07
N TYR A 201 -18.07 -8.47 -4.65
CA TYR A 201 -19.32 -8.14 -5.36
C TYR A 201 -19.19 -6.88 -6.21
N GLY A 202 -17.98 -6.34 -6.41
CA GLY A 202 -17.72 -5.08 -7.07
C GLY A 202 -17.59 -3.91 -6.10
N LYS A 203 -18.05 -2.71 -6.51
CA LYS A 203 -17.98 -1.51 -5.66
C LYS A 203 -19.09 -1.47 -4.60
N PHE A 204 -20.21 -2.13 -4.86
CA PHE A 204 -21.39 -2.21 -4.00
C PHE A 204 -22.18 -3.49 -4.28
N PRO A 205 -22.65 -4.21 -3.26
CA PRO A 205 -22.30 -4.03 -1.86
C PRO A 205 -20.87 -4.53 -1.55
N MET A 206 -20.35 -4.14 -0.38
CA MET A 206 -19.07 -4.64 0.11
C MET A 206 -19.18 -6.08 0.61
N GLY A 207 -18.08 -6.82 0.50
CA GLY A 207 -17.99 -8.15 1.10
C GLY A 207 -17.85 -8.08 2.61
N LEU A 208 -18.52 -8.98 3.33
CA LEU A 208 -18.49 -9.06 4.79
C LEU A 208 -17.56 -10.18 5.28
N GLY A 209 -16.98 -9.98 6.47
CA GLY A 209 -16.26 -11.00 7.21
C GLY A 209 -14.89 -11.36 6.63
N ALA A 210 -14.25 -10.46 5.87
CA ALA A 210 -12.94 -10.72 5.31
C ALA A 210 -11.86 -10.81 6.41
N LYS A 211 -11.10 -11.91 6.42
CA LYS A 211 -9.92 -12.09 7.29
C LYS A 211 -8.68 -11.79 6.47
N VAL A 212 -8.26 -10.53 6.48
CA VAL A 212 -7.12 -10.05 5.68
C VAL A 212 -5.82 -10.33 6.41
N SER A 213 -4.83 -10.92 5.73
CA SER A 213 -3.49 -11.07 6.29
C SER A 213 -2.42 -10.41 5.43
N PHE A 214 -1.37 -9.97 6.12
CA PHE A 214 -0.12 -9.45 5.57
C PHE A 214 1.00 -10.28 6.18
N ASP A 215 1.71 -11.02 5.37
CA ASP A 215 2.75 -11.92 5.83
C ASP A 215 4.09 -11.45 5.25
N VAL A 216 4.98 -10.98 6.12
CA VAL A 216 6.32 -10.50 5.73
C VAL A 216 7.23 -11.69 5.53
N HIS A 217 7.94 -11.73 4.40
CA HIS A 217 8.95 -12.74 4.10
C HIS A 217 10.36 -12.24 4.43
N GLU A 218 11.32 -13.15 4.36
CA GLU A 218 12.72 -12.84 4.62
C GLU A 218 13.18 -11.65 3.75
N PRO A 219 13.70 -10.58 4.38
CA PRO A 219 14.23 -9.44 3.64
C PRO A 219 15.42 -9.83 2.77
N ILE A 220 15.50 -9.27 1.56
CA ILE A 220 16.51 -9.58 0.57
C ILE A 220 17.43 -8.36 0.39
N GLU A 221 18.74 -8.56 0.48
CA GLU A 221 19.72 -7.52 0.19
C GLU A 221 19.69 -7.13 -1.29
N ASN A 222 19.74 -5.83 -1.58
CA ASN A 222 19.81 -5.32 -2.96
C ASN A 222 21.24 -5.41 -3.50
N LYS A 223 21.71 -6.65 -3.70
CA LYS A 223 23.06 -6.95 -4.19
C LYS A 223 23.00 -8.06 -5.24
N GLY A 224 23.82 -7.95 -6.27
CA GLY A 224 23.91 -8.95 -7.34
C GLY A 224 23.03 -8.64 -8.57
N ASN A 225 22.61 -9.67 -9.27
CA ASN A 225 21.83 -9.53 -10.50
C ASN A 225 20.39 -9.06 -10.20
N ILE A 226 19.99 -7.95 -10.80
CA ILE A 226 18.68 -7.35 -10.55
C ILE A 226 17.53 -8.25 -11.02
N ASP A 227 17.69 -8.99 -12.10
CA ASP A 227 16.63 -9.87 -12.63
C ASP A 227 16.43 -11.07 -11.71
N GLU A 228 17.50 -11.62 -11.14
CA GLU A 228 17.44 -12.67 -10.12
C GLU A 228 16.80 -12.17 -8.82
N LEU A 229 17.12 -10.94 -8.40
CA LEU A 229 16.49 -10.31 -7.22
C LEU A 229 14.98 -10.15 -7.41
N ILE A 230 14.55 -9.74 -8.60
CA ILE A 230 13.13 -9.60 -8.94
C ILE A 230 12.44 -10.97 -8.91
N ALA A 231 13.03 -11.99 -9.54
CA ALA A 231 12.47 -13.34 -9.56
C ALA A 231 12.37 -13.93 -8.13
N LYS A 232 13.41 -13.79 -7.32
CA LYS A 232 13.41 -14.21 -5.91
C LYS A 232 12.34 -13.48 -5.10
N THR A 233 12.18 -12.16 -5.32
CA THR A 233 11.17 -11.35 -4.64
C THR A 233 9.75 -11.76 -5.03
N GLU A 234 9.50 -11.99 -6.32
CA GLU A 234 8.22 -12.49 -6.84
C GLU A 234 7.87 -13.85 -6.24
N ALA A 235 8.83 -14.80 -6.27
CA ALA A 235 8.66 -16.12 -5.69
C ALA A 235 8.31 -16.04 -4.19
N ALA A 236 8.99 -15.19 -3.41
CA ALA A 236 8.70 -14.97 -2.01
C ALA A 236 7.27 -14.43 -1.79
N VAL A 237 6.85 -13.41 -2.55
CA VAL A 237 5.49 -12.87 -2.44
C VAL A 237 4.44 -13.90 -2.82
N VAL A 238 4.65 -14.65 -3.91
CA VAL A 238 3.70 -15.66 -4.39
C VAL A 238 3.58 -16.84 -3.43
N SER A 239 4.69 -17.27 -2.82
CA SER A 239 4.71 -18.42 -1.88
C SER A 239 3.80 -18.25 -0.67
N GLY A 240 3.55 -17.01 -0.22
CA GLY A 240 2.68 -16.70 0.91
C GLY A 240 1.21 -16.46 0.53
N ILE A 241 0.83 -16.60 -0.73
CA ILE A 241 -0.55 -16.38 -1.17
C ILE A 241 -1.36 -17.67 -1.01
N ASN A 242 -2.39 -17.61 -0.16
CA ASN A 242 -3.22 -18.78 0.22
C ASN A 242 -4.37 -19.07 -0.77
N SER A 243 -4.47 -18.40 -1.91
CA SER A 243 -5.52 -18.61 -2.90
C SER A 243 -5.42 -19.96 -3.65
N PHE A 244 -4.35 -20.70 -3.41
CA PHE A 244 -4.10 -22.04 -3.98
C PHE A 244 -4.28 -23.19 -2.96
N LYS A 245 -4.76 -22.88 -1.74
CA LYS A 245 -5.03 -23.90 -0.71
C LYS A 245 -6.51 -23.99 -0.41
#